data_2db4426378926595f0927d663afefa8a
#
_entry.id   2db4426378926595f0927d663afefa8a
#
_cell.length_a   1.000
_cell.length_b   1.000
_cell.length_c   1.000
_cell.angle_alpha   90.00
_cell.angle_beta   90.00
_cell.angle_gamma   90.00
#
_symmetry.space_group_name_H-M   'P 1'
#
loop_
_entity.id
_entity.type
_entity.pdbx_description
1 polymer ?
#
loop_
_entity_poly.entity_id
_entity_poly.type
_entity_poly.pdbx_seq_one_letter_code
_entity_poly.pdbx_strand_id
1 'polypeptide(L)'
;MTDYRKDFPLLSEIGENTVDGRPPMDVSKIREDFPLLKNRDIIYLDNAATSQRPQCVIDAERDFYLKHNANPLRGNYPLSVEATELYENARKGVRDFIGAKSAREIIFTRNTTESMNLV
;
A
#
# COMPACT_ATOMS: atom_id res chain seq x y z
N MET A 1 -13.60 -15.57 -18.52
CA MET A 1 -12.54 -15.44 -17.49
C MET A 1 -11.57 -16.59 -17.73
N THR A 2 -10.37 -16.29 -18.19
CA THR A 2 -9.35 -17.31 -18.52
C THR A 2 -8.85 -17.91 -17.20
N ASP A 3 -8.99 -19.24 -17.07
CA ASP A 3 -8.51 -19.95 -15.88
C ASP A 3 -6.99 -20.19 -16.01
N TYR A 4 -6.22 -19.25 -15.51
CA TYR A 4 -4.74 -19.27 -15.53
C TYR A 4 -4.12 -20.45 -14.78
N ARG A 5 -4.88 -21.14 -13.92
CA ARG A 5 -4.38 -22.32 -13.19
C ARG A 5 -4.04 -23.48 -14.11
N LYS A 6 -4.69 -23.55 -15.28
CA LYS A 6 -4.42 -24.59 -16.31
C LYS A 6 -3.06 -24.41 -16.97
N ASP A 7 -2.61 -23.16 -17.09
CA ASP A 7 -1.34 -22.82 -17.74
C ASP A 7 -0.15 -22.85 -16.75
N PHE A 8 -0.44 -22.83 -15.45
CA PHE A 8 0.54 -22.88 -14.38
C PHE A 8 0.12 -23.90 -13.31
N PRO A 9 0.45 -25.21 -13.49
CA PRO A 9 0.03 -26.27 -12.57
C PRO A 9 0.44 -26.03 -11.10
N LEU A 10 1.58 -25.37 -10.85
CA LEU A 10 2.03 -25.00 -9.50
C LEU A 10 1.05 -24.05 -8.79
N LEU A 11 0.27 -23.24 -9.52
CA LEU A 11 -0.71 -22.34 -8.92
C LEU A 11 -1.99 -23.09 -8.47
N SER A 12 -2.27 -24.29 -9.01
CA SER A 12 -3.38 -25.11 -8.56
C SER A 12 -3.13 -25.72 -7.18
N GLU A 13 -1.88 -25.99 -6.84
CA GLU A 13 -1.50 -26.56 -5.55
C GLU A 13 -1.49 -25.51 -4.43
N ILE A 14 -1.23 -24.23 -4.75
CA ILE A 14 -1.23 -23.13 -3.77
C ILE A 14 -2.65 -22.86 -3.21
N GLY A 15 -3.70 -23.19 -3.97
CA GLY A 15 -5.09 -22.95 -3.56
C GLY A 15 -5.68 -24.00 -2.62
N GLU A 16 -5.07 -25.18 -2.49
CA GLU A 16 -5.60 -26.30 -1.72
C GLU A 16 -4.87 -26.55 -0.40
N ASN A 17 -3.66 -25.99 -0.23
CA ASN A 17 -2.87 -26.17 0.96
C ASN A 17 -2.99 -24.98 1.92
N THR A 18 -3.60 -25.22 3.07
CA THR A 18 -3.49 -24.32 4.21
C THR A 18 -2.03 -24.28 4.67
N VAL A 19 -1.35 -23.18 4.45
CA VAL A 19 -0.06 -22.92 5.08
C VAL A 19 -0.34 -22.44 6.50
N ASP A 20 0.10 -23.15 7.49
CA ASP A 20 -0.07 -22.85 8.93
C ASP A 20 -1.54 -22.79 9.43
N GLY A 21 -2.45 -23.62 8.86
CA GLY A 21 -3.85 -23.66 9.30
C GLY A 21 -4.68 -22.43 8.92
N ARG A 22 -4.16 -21.52 8.13
CA ARG A 22 -4.90 -20.36 7.59
C ARG A 22 -5.68 -20.75 6.34
N PRO A 23 -6.89 -20.20 6.13
CA PRO A 23 -7.63 -20.44 4.90
C PRO A 23 -6.82 -19.95 3.69
N PRO A 24 -6.97 -20.61 2.53
CA PRO A 24 -6.29 -20.18 1.30
C PRO A 24 -6.68 -18.73 0.97
N MET A 25 -5.70 -17.96 0.52
CA MET A 25 -5.90 -16.56 0.15
C MET A 25 -6.80 -16.47 -1.10
N ASP A 26 -7.91 -15.77 -1.00
CA ASP A 26 -8.80 -15.51 -2.13
C ASP A 26 -8.20 -14.40 -3.04
N VAL A 27 -7.40 -14.85 -4.00
CA VAL A 27 -6.72 -13.97 -4.95
C VAL A 27 -7.74 -13.18 -5.79
N SER A 28 -8.90 -13.74 -6.11
CA SER A 28 -9.92 -13.04 -6.90
C SER A 28 -10.47 -11.85 -6.12
N LYS A 29 -10.75 -12.02 -4.84
CA LYS A 29 -11.20 -10.96 -3.95
C LYS A 29 -10.15 -9.87 -3.79
N ILE A 30 -8.87 -10.25 -3.59
CA ILE A 30 -7.77 -9.28 -3.46
C ILE A 30 -7.61 -8.46 -4.74
N ARG A 31 -7.77 -9.08 -5.92
CA ARG A 31 -7.68 -8.34 -7.20
C ARG A 31 -8.74 -7.25 -7.35
N GLU A 32 -9.89 -7.38 -6.68
CA GLU A 32 -10.95 -6.36 -6.71
C GLU A 32 -10.53 -5.06 -6.04
N ASP A 33 -9.60 -5.11 -5.08
CA ASP A 33 -9.06 -3.92 -4.41
C ASP A 33 -8.15 -3.08 -5.31
N PHE A 34 -7.68 -3.65 -6.43
CA PHE A 34 -6.78 -3.00 -7.37
C PHE A 34 -7.50 -2.62 -8.66
N PRO A 35 -7.86 -1.34 -8.88
CA PRO A 35 -8.67 -0.91 -10.02
C PRO A 35 -8.11 -1.32 -11.38
N LEU A 36 -6.79 -1.25 -11.57
CA LEU A 36 -6.16 -1.66 -12.81
C LEU A 36 -6.37 -3.15 -13.09
N LEU A 37 -6.18 -3.99 -12.06
CA LEU A 37 -6.29 -5.44 -12.18
C LEU A 37 -7.74 -5.90 -12.26
N LYS A 38 -8.67 -5.17 -11.62
CA LYS A 38 -10.11 -5.41 -11.70
C LYS A 38 -10.67 -5.12 -13.10
N ASN A 39 -10.21 -4.03 -13.70
CA ASN A 39 -10.76 -3.51 -14.96
C ASN A 39 -10.07 -4.08 -16.21
N ARG A 40 -9.00 -4.87 -16.04
CA ARG A 40 -8.24 -5.46 -17.12
C ARG A 40 -7.98 -6.93 -16.88
N ASP A 41 -8.17 -7.74 -17.92
CA ASP A 41 -7.79 -9.16 -17.91
C ASP A 41 -6.31 -9.31 -18.27
N ILE A 42 -5.45 -9.03 -17.30
CA ILE A 42 -3.99 -9.10 -17.44
C ILE A 42 -3.35 -9.87 -16.30
N ILE A 43 -2.25 -10.54 -16.58
CA ILE A 43 -1.30 -11.03 -15.58
C ILE A 43 -0.21 -9.98 -15.45
N TYR A 44 -0.13 -9.33 -14.29
CA TYR A 44 0.87 -8.29 -14.02
C TYR A 44 2.01 -8.86 -13.18
N LEU A 45 3.21 -8.93 -13.76
CA LEU A 45 4.40 -9.53 -13.14
C LEU A 45 5.52 -8.51 -12.86
N ASP A 46 5.30 -7.23 -13.14
CA ASP A 46 6.31 -6.18 -13.05
C ASP A 46 6.23 -5.35 -11.75
N ASN A 47 5.80 -5.97 -10.65
CA ASN A 47 5.69 -5.30 -9.34
C ASN A 47 7.04 -4.86 -8.77
N ALA A 48 8.15 -5.46 -9.21
CA ALA A 48 9.50 -5.05 -8.80
C ALA A 48 9.85 -3.65 -9.28
N ALA A 49 9.39 -3.27 -10.49
CA ALA A 49 9.58 -1.94 -11.04
C ALA A 49 8.45 -0.98 -10.61
N THR A 50 7.20 -1.43 -10.67
CA THR A 50 6.04 -0.59 -10.37
C THR A 50 4.93 -1.42 -9.72
N SER A 51 4.70 -1.23 -8.43
CA SER A 51 3.58 -1.86 -7.72
C SER A 51 2.26 -1.20 -8.08
N GLN A 52 1.22 -2.02 -8.28
CA GLN A 52 -0.13 -1.50 -8.47
C GLN A 52 -0.68 -0.94 -7.15
N ARG A 53 -1.46 0.13 -7.26
CA ARG A 53 -2.03 0.80 -6.09
C ARG A 53 -3.45 0.31 -5.83
N PRO A 54 -3.78 -0.10 -4.60
CA PRO A 54 -5.15 -0.42 -4.23
C PRO A 54 -6.02 0.84 -4.21
N GLN A 55 -7.33 0.66 -4.36
CA GLN A 55 -8.29 1.76 -4.41
C GLN A 55 -8.20 2.66 -3.17
N CYS A 56 -8.05 2.08 -1.98
CA CYS A 56 -7.92 2.85 -0.74
C CYS A 56 -6.75 3.84 -0.74
N VAL A 57 -5.62 3.49 -1.37
CA VAL A 57 -4.46 4.39 -1.50
C VAL A 57 -4.77 5.53 -2.47
N ILE A 58 -5.39 5.22 -3.61
CA ILE A 58 -5.80 6.22 -4.62
C ILE A 58 -6.79 7.21 -4.00
N ASP A 59 -7.77 6.70 -3.24
CA ASP A 59 -8.79 7.52 -2.59
C ASP A 59 -8.17 8.39 -1.49
N ALA A 60 -7.25 7.87 -0.70
CA ALA A 60 -6.56 8.63 0.34
C ALA A 60 -5.73 9.78 -0.25
N GLU A 61 -5.01 9.54 -1.35
CA GLU A 61 -4.25 10.57 -2.05
C GLU A 61 -5.17 11.64 -2.64
N ARG A 62 -6.24 11.22 -3.33
CA ARG A 62 -7.26 12.14 -3.86
C ARG A 62 -7.89 12.99 -2.77
N ASP A 63 -8.30 12.37 -1.67
CA ASP A 63 -8.96 13.06 -0.56
C ASP A 63 -8.01 14.04 0.14
N PHE A 64 -6.74 13.71 0.25
CA PHE A 64 -5.74 14.64 0.76
C PHE A 64 -5.69 15.92 -0.09
N TYR A 65 -5.56 15.77 -1.42
CA TYR A 65 -5.52 16.93 -2.32
C TYR A 65 -6.81 17.74 -2.34
N LEU A 66 -7.96 17.09 -2.23
CA LEU A 66 -9.25 17.78 -2.27
C LEU A 66 -9.62 18.48 -0.96
N LYS A 67 -9.17 17.96 0.20
CA LYS A 67 -9.69 18.38 1.50
C LYS A 67 -8.62 18.93 2.46
N HIS A 68 -7.37 18.48 2.36
CA HIS A 68 -6.33 18.69 3.39
C HIS A 68 -5.01 19.24 2.84
N ASN A 69 -4.96 19.62 1.56
CA ASN A 69 -3.74 20.07 0.91
C ASN A 69 -3.22 21.39 1.49
N ALA A 70 -2.41 21.30 2.52
CA ALA A 70 -1.75 22.43 3.17
C ALA A 70 -0.31 22.07 3.55
N ASN A 71 0.50 23.08 3.89
CA ASN A 71 1.88 22.88 4.34
C ASN A 71 1.90 22.30 5.77
N PRO A 72 2.29 21.04 5.96
CA PRO A 72 2.37 20.45 7.29
C PRO A 72 3.53 21.08 8.09
N LEU A 73 3.45 21.03 9.44
CA LEU A 73 4.48 21.40 10.41
C LEU A 73 4.81 22.88 10.53
N ARG A 74 4.30 23.77 9.69
CA ARG A 74 4.71 25.20 9.66
C ARG A 74 3.60 26.22 9.80
N GLY A 75 2.35 25.81 9.79
CA GLY A 75 1.21 26.74 9.85
C GLY A 75 0.43 26.61 11.15
N ASN A 76 -0.09 27.75 11.63
CA ASN A 76 -0.96 27.82 12.81
C ASN A 76 -2.45 27.95 12.44
N TYR A 77 -2.82 27.76 11.16
CA TYR A 77 -4.20 27.78 10.71
C TYR A 77 -4.76 26.35 10.64
N PRO A 78 -6.09 26.19 10.76
CA PRO A 78 -6.72 24.87 10.93
C PRO A 78 -6.29 23.82 9.91
N LEU A 79 -6.28 24.16 8.62
CA LEU A 79 -5.93 23.23 7.55
C LEU A 79 -4.48 22.72 7.65
N SER A 80 -3.54 23.56 8.09
CA SER A 80 -2.14 23.15 8.31
C SER A 80 -2.01 22.23 9.53
N VAL A 81 -2.82 22.44 10.56
CA VAL A 81 -2.88 21.53 11.72
C VAL A 81 -3.40 20.17 11.29
N GLU A 82 -4.51 20.12 10.55
CA GLU A 82 -5.07 18.87 10.00
C GLU A 82 -4.06 18.12 9.11
N ALA A 83 -3.38 18.82 8.20
CA ALA A 83 -2.35 18.21 7.36
C ALA A 83 -1.18 17.66 8.19
N THR A 84 -0.80 18.34 9.27
CA THR A 84 0.22 17.88 10.20
C THR A 84 -0.22 16.62 10.94
N GLU A 85 -1.46 16.59 11.43
CA GLU A 85 -2.02 15.44 12.13
C GLU A 85 -2.07 14.21 11.23
N LEU A 86 -2.51 14.36 9.97
CA LEU A 86 -2.52 13.29 8.98
C LEU A 86 -1.12 12.73 8.73
N TYR A 87 -0.12 13.61 8.57
CA TYR A 87 1.27 13.22 8.37
C TYR A 87 1.84 12.44 9.56
N GLU A 88 1.62 12.95 10.79
CA GLU A 88 2.11 12.29 12.00
C GLU A 88 1.34 11.00 12.31
N ASN A 89 0.06 10.91 11.96
CA ASN A 89 -0.70 9.66 12.10
C ASN A 89 -0.22 8.59 11.11
N ALA A 90 0.14 8.96 9.88
CA ALA A 90 0.79 8.03 8.95
C ALA A 90 2.12 7.50 9.53
N ARG A 91 2.94 8.38 10.13
CA ARG A 91 4.19 8.00 10.80
C ARG A 91 3.95 7.01 11.94
N LYS A 92 2.94 7.25 12.77
CA LYS A 92 2.55 6.32 13.86
C LYS A 92 2.08 4.97 13.31
N GLY A 93 1.26 4.99 12.24
CA GLY A 93 0.80 3.77 11.59
C GLY A 93 1.95 2.90 11.08
N VAL A 94 2.96 3.51 10.44
CA VAL A 94 4.17 2.78 10.01
C VAL A 94 4.95 2.24 11.20
N ARG A 95 5.15 3.04 12.27
CA ARG A 95 5.76 2.58 13.52
C ARG A 95 5.09 1.32 14.05
N ASP A 96 3.77 1.34 14.15
CA ASP A 96 3.01 0.22 14.71
C ASP A 96 3.08 -1.02 13.80
N PHE A 97 3.02 -0.82 12.49
CA PHE A 97 3.10 -1.90 11.50
C PHE A 97 4.43 -2.64 11.55
N ILE A 98 5.56 -1.93 11.69
CA ILE A 98 6.89 -2.55 11.75
C ILE A 98 7.35 -2.88 13.19
N GLY A 99 6.55 -2.56 14.22
CA GLY A 99 6.89 -2.80 15.62
C GLY A 99 8.03 -1.92 16.16
N ALA A 100 8.24 -0.73 15.58
CA ALA A 100 9.24 0.21 16.09
C ALA A 100 8.83 0.80 17.45
N LYS A 101 9.80 1.09 18.31
CA LYS A 101 9.55 1.59 19.67
C LYS A 101 9.05 3.03 19.70
N SER A 102 9.49 3.84 18.75
CA SER A 102 9.16 5.27 18.69
C SER A 102 8.87 5.72 17.26
N ALA A 103 7.92 6.64 17.09
CA ALA A 103 7.67 7.29 15.81
C ALA A 103 8.89 8.09 15.30
N ARG A 104 9.82 8.45 16.17
CA ARG A 104 11.08 9.12 15.80
C ARG A 104 12.03 8.23 15.01
N GLU A 105 11.83 6.91 15.05
CA GLU A 105 12.61 5.94 14.26
C GLU A 105 12.12 5.87 12.80
N ILE A 106 10.99 6.51 12.47
CA ILE A 106 10.40 6.50 11.14
C ILE A 106 10.78 7.78 10.40
N ILE A 107 11.50 7.63 9.30
CA ILE A 107 11.87 8.72 8.40
C ILE A 107 11.27 8.42 7.02
N PHE A 108 10.42 9.33 6.52
CA PHE A 108 9.89 9.22 5.16
C PHE A 108 10.89 9.79 4.17
N THR A 109 11.21 9.01 3.15
CA THR A 109 12.08 9.38 2.03
C THR A 109 11.32 9.24 0.72
N ARG A 110 11.84 9.86 -0.35
CA ARG A 110 11.20 9.81 -1.67
C ARG A 110 11.40 8.47 -2.39
N ASN A 111 12.50 7.78 -2.10
CA ASN A 111 12.83 6.51 -2.74
C ASN A 111 13.97 5.80 -2.00
N THR A 112 14.27 4.57 -2.43
CA THR A 112 15.34 3.75 -1.87
C THR A 112 16.71 4.40 -1.99
N THR A 113 16.99 5.09 -3.10
CA THR A 113 18.26 5.78 -3.32
C THR A 113 18.50 6.84 -2.25
N GLU A 114 17.48 7.65 -1.94
CA GLU A 114 17.57 8.63 -0.86
C GLU A 114 17.76 7.96 0.50
N SER A 115 17.04 6.87 0.78
CA SER A 115 17.19 6.12 2.03
C SER A 115 18.60 5.57 2.21
N MET A 116 19.19 5.00 1.16
CA MET A 116 20.56 4.45 1.19
C MET A 116 21.64 5.52 1.34
N ASN A 117 21.37 6.75 0.89
CA ASN A 117 22.31 7.89 1.05
C ASN A 117 22.14 8.63 2.38
N LEU A 118 21.07 8.34 3.12
CA LEU A 118 20.82 8.95 4.44
C LEU A 118 21.59 8.25 5.56
N VAL A 119 21.88 6.96 5.40
CA VAL A 119 22.58 6.10 6.35
C VAL A 119 24.09 6.12 6.06
#